data_47ac1affda08148d630270c99f2ce58b
#
_entry.id   47ac1affda08148d630270c99f2ce58b
#
_cell.length_a   1.000
_cell.length_b   1.000
_cell.length_c   1.000
_cell.angle_alpha   90.00
_cell.angle_beta   90.00
_cell.angle_gamma   90.00
#
_symmetry.space_group_name_H-M   'P 1'
#
loop_
_entity.id
_entity.type
_entity.pdbx_description
1 polymer ?
#
loop_
_entity_poly.entity_id
_entity_poly.type
_entity_poly.pdbx_seq_one_letter_code
_entity_poly.pdbx_strand_id
1 'polypeptide(L)'
;MKRSTATGLLGLLLLATGACAPHPGADVPFLVTPPEVVDRMLTLARVGPADVVYDLGSGDGRLVIAAARDFRARGVGIEIDPKLVAQSRELARRAGVETRATFLEQDLFQADLSAATVVTIYLTREVNLR
;
A
#
# COMPACT_ATOMS: atom_id res chain seq x y z
N MET A 1 -60.39 26.40 15.37
CA MET A 1 -59.06 26.20 15.98
C MET A 1 -58.60 24.78 15.67
N LYS A 2 -57.71 24.60 14.70
CA LYS A 2 -57.09 23.31 14.39
C LYS A 2 -55.62 23.38 14.80
N ARG A 3 -55.23 22.57 15.79
CA ARG A 3 -53.84 22.42 16.22
C ARG A 3 -53.16 21.42 15.30
N SER A 4 -52.15 21.85 14.57
CA SER A 4 -51.28 21.02 13.76
C SER A 4 -50.13 20.53 14.65
N THR A 5 -50.02 19.23 14.87
CA THR A 5 -48.90 18.58 15.54
C THR A 5 -47.86 18.22 14.49
N ALA A 6 -46.77 18.96 14.47
CA ALA A 6 -45.58 18.61 13.67
C ALA A 6 -44.80 17.52 14.39
N THR A 7 -44.83 16.31 13.87
CA THR A 7 -43.97 15.20 14.32
C THR A 7 -42.60 15.34 13.64
N GLY A 8 -41.62 15.79 14.40
CA GLY A 8 -40.24 15.85 13.94
C GLY A 8 -39.64 14.46 13.85
N LEU A 9 -39.32 14.04 12.64
CA LEU A 9 -38.57 12.83 12.38
C LEU A 9 -37.09 13.10 12.62
N LEU A 10 -36.56 12.65 13.77
CA LEU A 10 -35.14 12.72 14.10
C LEU A 10 -34.40 11.64 13.34
N GLY A 11 -33.84 11.99 12.20
CA GLY A 11 -32.98 11.10 11.41
C GLY A 11 -31.66 10.81 12.13
N LEU A 12 -31.54 9.60 12.66
CA LEU A 12 -30.28 9.08 13.23
C LEU A 12 -29.32 8.77 12.09
N LEU A 13 -28.36 9.68 11.84
CA LEU A 13 -27.27 9.47 10.89
C LEU A 13 -26.27 8.50 11.52
N LEU A 14 -26.36 7.21 11.20
CA LEU A 14 -25.32 6.23 11.52
C LEU A 14 -24.08 6.53 10.67
N LEU A 15 -23.08 7.16 11.26
CA LEU A 15 -21.73 7.19 10.71
C LEU A 15 -21.13 5.78 10.84
N ALA A 16 -21.20 5.00 9.77
CA ALA A 16 -20.45 3.76 9.66
C ALA A 16 -18.97 4.11 9.56
N THR A 17 -18.25 4.07 10.67
CA THR A 17 -16.78 4.02 10.67
C THR A 17 -16.39 2.66 10.09
N GLY A 18 -16.13 2.62 8.79
CA GLY A 18 -15.62 1.44 8.12
C GLY A 18 -14.20 1.16 8.64
N ALA A 19 -14.10 0.36 9.70
CA ALA A 19 -12.85 -0.29 10.03
C ALA A 19 -12.47 -1.16 8.82
N CYS A 20 -11.34 -0.89 8.20
CA CYS A 20 -10.80 -1.68 7.11
C CYS A 20 -10.48 -3.06 7.67
N ALA A 21 -11.38 -4.03 7.49
CA ALA A 21 -11.12 -5.40 7.90
C ALA A 21 -9.97 -5.95 7.05
N PRO A 22 -9.01 -6.68 7.66
CA PRO A 22 -7.91 -7.29 6.91
C PRO A 22 -8.47 -8.28 5.87
N HIS A 23 -7.78 -8.37 4.74
CA HIS A 23 -8.14 -9.31 3.67
C HIS A 23 -8.00 -10.75 4.20
N PRO A 24 -8.98 -11.66 3.96
CA PRO A 24 -8.85 -13.07 4.29
C PRO A 24 -7.65 -13.67 3.55
N GLY A 25 -6.62 -14.05 4.27
CA GLY A 25 -5.35 -14.55 3.70
C GLY A 25 -4.17 -13.61 3.89
N ALA A 26 -4.38 -12.39 4.39
CA ALA A 26 -3.27 -11.55 4.86
C ALA A 26 -2.75 -12.10 6.21
N ASP A 27 -1.48 -12.46 6.25
CA ASP A 27 -0.83 -12.98 7.47
C ASP A 27 -0.53 -11.86 8.48
N VAL A 28 -0.63 -10.60 8.08
CA VAL A 28 -0.30 -9.43 8.90
C VAL A 28 -1.30 -8.29 8.65
N PRO A 29 -1.58 -7.46 9.68
CA PRO A 29 -2.31 -6.22 9.47
C PRO A 29 -1.48 -5.25 8.62
N PHE A 30 -2.17 -4.42 7.83
CA PHE A 30 -1.51 -3.33 7.12
C PHE A 30 -0.92 -2.33 8.12
N LEU A 31 0.40 -2.31 8.19
CA LEU A 31 1.17 -1.35 8.99
C LEU A 31 1.83 -0.34 8.06
N VAL A 32 1.54 0.92 8.33
CA VAL A 32 2.06 2.04 7.53
C VAL A 32 3.53 2.28 7.86
N THR A 33 4.43 2.09 6.89
CA THR A 33 5.85 2.46 7.05
C THR A 33 5.98 3.98 7.08
N PRO A 34 6.59 4.58 8.12
CA PRO A 34 6.81 6.03 8.17
C PRO A 34 7.65 6.52 6.99
N PRO A 35 7.39 7.73 6.45
CA PRO A 35 8.11 8.25 5.28
C PRO A 35 9.64 8.32 5.47
N GLU A 36 10.09 8.69 6.66
CA GLU A 36 11.51 8.75 7.01
C GLU A 36 12.16 7.36 7.04
N VAL A 37 11.41 6.31 7.34
CA VAL A 37 11.88 4.91 7.27
C VAL A 37 12.01 4.48 5.82
N VAL A 38 11.03 4.83 4.97
CA VAL A 38 11.06 4.56 3.53
C VAL A 38 12.31 5.18 2.90
N ASP A 39 12.56 6.46 3.16
CA ASP A 39 13.74 7.17 2.63
C ASP A 39 15.04 6.51 3.10
N ARG A 40 15.12 6.17 4.40
CA ARG A 40 16.28 5.47 4.97
C ARG A 40 16.52 4.10 4.34
N MET A 41 15.48 3.31 4.12
CA MET A 41 15.59 1.99 3.49
C MET A 41 16.17 2.12 2.07
N LEU A 42 15.61 3.01 1.25
CA LEU A 42 16.05 3.21 -0.13
C LEU A 42 17.47 3.79 -0.21
N THR A 43 17.81 4.72 0.69
CA THR A 43 19.17 5.30 0.78
C THR A 43 20.20 4.27 1.22
N LEU A 44 19.92 3.45 2.23
CA LEU A 44 20.82 2.39 2.71
C LEU A 44 21.05 1.32 1.65
N ALA A 45 20.00 0.99 0.87
CA ALA A 45 20.11 0.07 -0.27
C ALA A 45 20.82 0.71 -1.47
N ARG A 46 21.20 2.00 -1.42
CA ARG A 46 21.82 2.76 -2.52
C ARG A 46 21.03 2.69 -3.81
N VAL A 47 19.69 2.74 -3.69
CA VAL A 47 18.79 2.69 -4.85
C VAL A 47 19.10 3.83 -5.81
N GLY A 48 19.12 3.53 -7.10
CA GLY A 48 19.34 4.49 -8.18
C GLY A 48 18.54 4.17 -9.44
N PRO A 49 18.71 4.96 -10.50
CA PRO A 49 17.88 4.88 -11.72
C PRO A 49 17.97 3.54 -12.48
N ALA A 50 19.03 2.78 -12.27
CA ALA A 50 19.24 1.47 -12.90
C ALA A 50 18.57 0.33 -12.14
N ASP A 51 18.10 0.59 -10.90
CA ASP A 51 17.57 -0.44 -10.04
C ASP A 51 16.11 -0.80 -10.33
N VAL A 52 15.78 -2.04 -9.95
CA VAL A 52 14.42 -2.57 -9.88
C VAL A 52 14.16 -2.98 -8.44
N VAL A 53 13.34 -2.17 -7.75
CA VAL A 53 13.00 -2.38 -6.34
C VAL A 53 11.73 -3.22 -6.25
N TYR A 54 11.81 -4.37 -5.60
CA TYR A 54 10.63 -5.18 -5.23
C TYR A 54 10.30 -4.95 -3.76
N ASP A 55 9.05 -4.59 -3.47
CA ASP A 55 8.55 -4.41 -2.11
C ASP A 55 7.52 -5.49 -1.78
N LEU A 56 7.86 -6.39 -0.85
CA LEU A 56 7.06 -7.55 -0.49
C LEU A 56 6.10 -7.20 0.66
N GLY A 57 4.81 -7.25 0.40
CA GLY A 57 3.77 -6.71 1.27
C GLY A 57 3.70 -5.19 1.14
N SER A 58 3.57 -4.71 -0.09
CA SER A 58 3.75 -3.29 -0.41
C SER A 58 2.68 -2.34 0.16
N GLY A 59 1.59 -2.88 0.70
CA GLY A 59 0.52 -2.08 1.29
C GLY A 59 -0.04 -1.04 0.31
N ASP A 60 -0.01 0.23 0.68
CA ASP A 60 -0.45 1.35 -0.16
C ASP A 60 0.58 1.78 -1.22
N GLY A 61 1.68 1.04 -1.35
CA GLY A 61 2.69 1.25 -2.39
C GLY A 61 3.66 2.41 -2.15
N ARG A 62 3.66 3.03 -0.96
CA ARG A 62 4.45 4.23 -0.68
C ARG A 62 5.95 4.07 -0.93
N LEU A 63 6.53 2.91 -0.62
CA LEU A 63 7.95 2.62 -0.84
C LEU A 63 8.27 2.54 -2.34
N VAL A 64 7.45 1.82 -3.09
CA VAL A 64 7.57 1.69 -4.55
C VAL A 64 7.40 3.05 -5.24
N ILE A 65 6.44 3.85 -4.79
CA ILE A 65 6.21 5.20 -5.31
C ILE A 65 7.39 6.12 -5.00
N ALA A 66 7.95 6.05 -3.78
CA ALA A 66 9.12 6.82 -3.40
C ALA A 66 10.35 6.41 -4.23
N ALA A 67 10.59 5.11 -4.42
CA ALA A 67 11.67 4.60 -5.26
C ALA A 67 11.58 5.15 -6.69
N ALA A 68 10.37 5.17 -7.26
CA ALA A 68 10.14 5.68 -8.61
C ALA A 68 10.26 7.20 -8.72
N ARG A 69 9.73 7.94 -7.74
CA ARG A 69 9.68 9.40 -7.74
C ARG A 69 11.01 10.04 -7.37
N ASP A 70 11.59 9.61 -6.25
CA ASP A 70 12.73 10.29 -5.63
C ASP A 70 14.07 9.69 -6.06
N PHE A 71 14.11 8.39 -6.32
CA PHE A 71 15.32 7.68 -6.74
C PHE A 71 15.36 7.33 -8.22
N ARG A 72 14.26 7.59 -8.98
CA ARG A 72 14.12 7.33 -10.41
C ARG A 72 14.25 5.86 -10.80
N ALA A 73 14.16 4.95 -9.83
CA ALA A 73 14.19 3.51 -10.02
C ALA A 73 12.88 3.01 -10.64
N ARG A 74 12.88 1.76 -11.09
CA ARG A 74 11.65 1.01 -11.32
C ARG A 74 11.24 0.32 -10.03
N GLY A 75 9.96 0.21 -9.76
CA GLY A 75 9.46 -0.44 -8.57
C GLY A 75 8.32 -1.40 -8.88
N VAL A 76 8.29 -2.51 -8.15
CA VAL A 76 7.23 -3.52 -8.20
C VAL A 76 6.76 -3.78 -6.77
N GLY A 77 5.51 -3.49 -6.50
CA GLY A 77 4.86 -3.82 -5.22
C GLY A 77 4.08 -5.12 -5.33
N ILE A 78 4.33 -6.04 -4.42
CA ILE A 78 3.58 -7.29 -4.27
C ILE A 78 2.67 -7.15 -3.06
N GLU A 79 1.36 -7.27 -3.28
CA GLU A 79 0.35 -7.10 -2.24
C GLU A 79 -0.80 -8.08 -2.47
N ILE A 80 -1.29 -8.70 -1.40
CA ILE A 80 -2.36 -9.69 -1.49
C ILE A 80 -3.76 -9.07 -1.41
N ASP A 81 -3.88 -7.88 -0.81
CA ASP A 81 -5.16 -7.18 -0.69
C ASP A 81 -5.46 -6.38 -1.98
N PRO A 82 -6.48 -6.79 -2.77
CA PRO A 82 -6.84 -6.09 -4.02
C PRO A 82 -7.22 -4.62 -3.81
N LYS A 83 -7.72 -4.24 -2.63
CA LYS A 83 -8.06 -2.86 -2.30
C LYS A 83 -6.81 -2.01 -2.16
N LEU A 84 -5.79 -2.53 -1.48
CA LEU A 84 -4.49 -1.87 -1.35
C LEU A 84 -3.78 -1.77 -2.71
N VAL A 85 -3.85 -2.81 -3.53
CA VAL A 85 -3.33 -2.77 -4.91
C VAL A 85 -4.00 -1.68 -5.74
N ALA A 86 -5.33 -1.58 -5.69
CA ALA A 86 -6.07 -0.53 -6.39
C ALA A 86 -5.69 0.87 -5.88
N GLN A 87 -5.56 1.03 -4.57
CA GLN A 87 -5.13 2.28 -3.93
C GLN A 87 -3.71 2.66 -4.36
N SER A 88 -2.77 1.72 -4.38
CA SER A 88 -1.38 1.95 -4.79
C SER A 88 -1.29 2.44 -6.23
N ARG A 89 -2.04 1.82 -7.14
CA ARG A 89 -2.11 2.24 -8.55
C ARG A 89 -2.62 3.67 -8.71
N GLU A 90 -3.65 4.03 -7.94
CA GLU A 90 -4.18 5.40 -7.97
C GLU A 90 -3.19 6.40 -7.38
N LEU A 91 -2.50 6.06 -6.29
CA LEU A 91 -1.47 6.91 -5.69
C LEU A 91 -0.28 7.10 -6.63
N ALA A 92 0.17 6.04 -7.34
CA ALA A 92 1.24 6.12 -8.33
C ALA A 92 0.85 7.04 -9.51
N ARG A 93 -0.40 6.94 -9.99
CA ARG A 93 -0.93 7.81 -11.03
C ARG A 93 -0.94 9.28 -10.58
N ARG A 94 -1.41 9.56 -9.39
CA ARG A 94 -1.40 10.92 -8.81
C ARG A 94 0.01 11.48 -8.63
N ALA A 95 0.97 10.61 -8.32
CA ALA A 95 2.37 10.99 -8.22
C ALA A 95 3.10 11.09 -9.58
N GLY A 96 2.45 10.72 -10.68
CA GLY A 96 3.02 10.76 -12.04
C GLY A 96 4.12 9.72 -12.26
N VAL A 97 4.05 8.58 -11.56
CA VAL A 97 5.08 7.52 -11.63
C VAL A 97 4.53 6.16 -12.09
N GLU A 98 3.32 6.10 -12.60
CA GLU A 98 2.65 4.88 -13.03
C GLU A 98 3.41 4.09 -14.11
N THR A 99 4.28 4.73 -14.86
CA THR A 99 5.13 4.07 -15.86
C THR A 99 6.36 3.38 -15.26
N ARG A 100 6.69 3.68 -13.98
CA ARG A 100 7.83 3.12 -13.25
C ARG A 100 7.42 2.33 -12.02
N ALA A 101 6.19 2.47 -11.54
CA ALA A 101 5.66 1.80 -10.37
C ALA A 101 4.54 0.84 -10.78
N THR A 102 4.79 -0.45 -10.62
CA THR A 102 3.84 -1.53 -10.93
C THR A 102 3.39 -2.20 -9.64
N PHE A 103 2.11 -2.58 -9.54
CA PHE A 103 1.56 -3.26 -8.38
C PHE A 103 0.84 -4.53 -8.82
N LEU A 104 1.22 -5.66 -8.21
CA LEU A 104 0.71 -6.98 -8.49
C LEU A 104 -0.08 -7.50 -7.27
N GLU A 105 -1.30 -7.97 -7.55
CA GLU A 105 -2.10 -8.72 -6.59
C GLU A 105 -1.57 -10.14 -6.54
N GLN A 106 -0.78 -10.44 -5.51
CA GLN A 106 -0.09 -11.73 -5.42
C GLN A 106 0.35 -12.02 -3.99
N ASP A 107 0.41 -13.31 -3.65
CA ASP A 107 1.09 -13.78 -2.44
C ASP A 107 2.61 -13.56 -2.60
N LEU A 108 3.21 -12.87 -1.64
CA LEU A 108 4.64 -12.54 -1.65
C LEU A 108 5.56 -13.78 -1.67
N PHE A 109 5.11 -14.91 -1.11
CA PHE A 109 5.86 -16.17 -1.12
C PHE A 109 5.89 -16.85 -2.50
N GLN A 110 5.06 -16.41 -3.43
CA GLN A 110 5.00 -16.91 -4.82
C GLN A 110 5.59 -15.92 -5.82
N ALA A 111 6.15 -14.80 -5.35
CA ALA A 111 6.68 -13.77 -6.22
C ALA A 111 7.99 -14.22 -6.91
N ASP A 112 8.06 -14.02 -8.22
CA ASP A 112 9.33 -14.16 -8.96
C ASP A 112 10.17 -12.88 -8.77
N LEU A 113 11.28 -13.02 -8.08
CA LEU A 113 12.22 -11.95 -7.78
C LEU A 113 13.41 -11.89 -8.74
N SER A 114 13.43 -12.68 -9.81
CA SER A 114 14.57 -12.79 -10.74
C SER A 114 14.97 -11.46 -11.38
N ALA A 115 14.03 -10.53 -11.56
CA ALA A 115 14.28 -9.20 -12.10
C ALA A 115 14.66 -8.16 -11.05
N ALA A 116 14.58 -8.48 -9.75
CA ALA A 116 14.86 -7.54 -8.67
C ALA A 116 16.36 -7.29 -8.52
N THR A 117 16.75 -6.02 -8.38
CA THR A 117 18.12 -5.65 -7.94
C THR A 117 18.13 -5.29 -6.44
N VAL A 118 16.98 -4.85 -5.92
CA VAL A 118 16.76 -4.55 -4.51
C VAL A 118 15.42 -5.15 -4.08
N VAL A 119 15.42 -5.81 -2.93
CA VAL A 119 14.19 -6.33 -2.30
C VAL A 119 14.03 -5.68 -0.94
N THR A 120 12.84 -5.15 -0.68
CA THR A 120 12.46 -4.58 0.61
C THR A 120 11.36 -5.41 1.26
N ILE A 121 11.46 -5.57 2.58
CA ILE A 121 10.49 -6.26 3.40
C ILE A 121 10.33 -5.48 4.71
N TYR A 122 9.13 -4.99 4.97
CA TYR A 122 8.79 -4.33 6.24
C TYR A 122 7.52 -4.96 6.81
N LEU A 123 7.66 -6.15 7.36
CA LEU A 123 6.58 -6.99 7.85
C LEU A 123 6.83 -7.39 9.30
N THR A 124 5.91 -8.16 9.89
CA THR A 124 6.11 -8.71 11.24
C THR A 124 7.24 -9.75 11.26
N ARG A 125 7.81 -9.96 12.45
CA ARG A 125 8.88 -10.94 12.64
C ARG A 125 8.46 -12.34 12.19
N GLU A 126 7.21 -12.72 12.43
CA GLU A 126 6.67 -14.04 12.11
C GLU A 126 6.68 -14.32 10.61
N VAL A 127 6.36 -13.31 9.81
CA VAL A 127 6.40 -13.42 8.34
C VAL A 127 7.82 -13.40 7.81
N ASN A 128 8.68 -12.56 8.37
CA ASN A 128 10.08 -12.44 7.94
C ASN A 128 10.92 -13.71 8.23
N LEU A 129 10.41 -14.64 9.05
CA LEU A 129 11.08 -15.90 9.37
C LEU A 129 10.59 -17.09 8.55
N ARG A 130 9.65 -16.91 7.64
CA ARG A 130 9.18 -17.93 6.68
C ARG A 130 10.02 -17.93 5.43
#